data_a4947af38d818834f25f76017f3129fa
#
_entry.id   a4947af38d818834f25f76017f3129fa
#
_cell.length_a   1.000
_cell.length_b   1.000
_cell.length_c   1.000
_cell.angle_alpha   90.00
_cell.angle_beta   90.00
_cell.angle_gamma   90.00
#
_symmetry.space_group_name_H-M   'P 1'
#
loop_
_entity.id
_entity.type
_entity.pdbx_description
1 polymer ?
#
loop_
_entity_poly.entity_id
_entity_poly.type
_entity_poly.pdbx_seq_one_letter_code
_entity_poly.pdbx_strand_id
1 'polypeptide(L)'
;MKIIIAGAGAVGTHLAKLLSREKQDIILMDDDEEKLSTLSSNFDLMTVTASPSSISGLKEVGIKEADLFIAVTPDESRNMTACMLATNLGAEKTVARIDNYEYLLPKNKEFFQKLGVDSLIYPEMLAAKEIVSSMRMSWVRQWWEFCGGSLILIGTKMREKAEILNVTLAELGAPDIPYHVVAIKRGTETIIPRGDDTIKLHDIVYFTTTRKYIPYIRKIAGKEEYADVRNVMIMGGSRIAVRTAQYVPDYMQVKIVDNDINRCNRLTELLDDKTMIINGDGRDMDLLIEEGLKNTEAFVALTGNSETNILACLAAKRMGVSKTVAEVENIDYIGMAESLDIGTVINKKMIAASHIYQMMLDADVSNVKCLTFANADVAEFTVPENAKITKNKVKDLGLPKGTTIGGLIRNGEGILVTGDTLIQAGDHVVV
;
A
#
# COMPACT_ATOMS: atom_id res chain seq x y z
N MET A 1 -11.90 -7.99 19.74
CA MET A 1 -10.92 -7.00 20.26
C MET A 1 -11.62 -5.66 20.45
N LYS A 2 -11.29 -4.95 21.54
CA LYS A 2 -11.70 -3.55 21.75
C LYS A 2 -10.60 -2.62 21.22
N ILE A 3 -10.93 -1.83 20.21
CA ILE A 3 -9.98 -0.97 19.51
C ILE A 3 -10.41 0.49 19.67
N ILE A 4 -9.51 1.31 20.17
CA ILE A 4 -9.77 2.74 20.31
C ILE A 4 -8.88 3.50 19.32
N ILE A 5 -9.49 4.29 18.45
CA ILE A 5 -8.82 5.11 17.45
C ILE A 5 -8.94 6.57 17.87
N ALA A 6 -7.83 7.22 18.13
CA ALA A 6 -7.73 8.63 18.48
C ALA A 6 -7.35 9.47 17.24
N GLY A 7 -8.27 10.30 16.79
CA GLY A 7 -8.19 11.16 15.62
C GLY A 7 -9.17 10.77 14.51
N ALA A 8 -10.22 11.54 14.34
CA ALA A 8 -11.24 11.40 13.28
C ALA A 8 -10.85 12.08 11.95
N GLY A 9 -9.54 12.25 11.71
CA GLY A 9 -9.00 12.66 10.42
C GLY A 9 -9.07 11.54 9.38
N ALA A 10 -8.57 11.80 8.15
CA ALA A 10 -8.68 10.87 7.04
C ALA A 10 -8.07 9.47 7.34
N VAL A 11 -6.96 9.37 8.09
CA VAL A 11 -6.37 8.09 8.48
C VAL A 11 -7.28 7.33 9.43
N GLY A 12 -7.70 7.97 10.53
CA GLY A 12 -8.54 7.32 11.55
C GLY A 12 -9.92 6.94 11.01
N THR A 13 -10.53 7.81 10.20
CA THR A 13 -11.82 7.53 9.54
C THR A 13 -11.70 6.34 8.58
N HIS A 14 -10.64 6.30 7.76
CA HIS A 14 -10.45 5.20 6.82
C HIS A 14 -10.18 3.89 7.56
N LEU A 15 -9.36 3.92 8.61
CA LEU A 15 -9.09 2.77 9.46
C LEU A 15 -10.36 2.27 10.16
N ALA A 16 -11.17 3.18 10.73
CA ALA A 16 -12.43 2.83 11.34
C ALA A 16 -13.39 2.15 10.34
N LYS A 17 -13.44 2.62 9.09
CA LYS A 17 -14.21 2.00 8.00
C LYS A 17 -13.70 0.60 7.62
N LEU A 18 -12.39 0.39 7.58
CA LEU A 18 -11.82 -0.94 7.33
C LEU A 18 -12.22 -1.90 8.43
N LEU A 19 -12.07 -1.48 9.68
CA LEU A 19 -12.31 -2.30 10.86
C LEU A 19 -13.79 -2.55 11.15
N SER A 20 -14.69 -1.65 10.78
CA SER A 20 -16.15 -1.83 10.96
C SER A 20 -16.71 -3.02 10.16
N ARG A 21 -15.95 -3.51 9.16
CA ARG A 21 -16.30 -4.73 8.41
C ARG A 21 -15.93 -6.01 9.16
N GLU A 22 -15.05 -5.89 10.13
CA GLU A 22 -14.64 -6.97 11.02
C GLU A 22 -15.53 -6.95 12.27
N LYS A 23 -15.71 -8.10 12.93
CA LYS A 23 -16.49 -8.19 14.17
C LYS A 23 -15.68 -7.68 15.38
N GLN A 24 -15.26 -6.40 15.33
CA GLN A 24 -14.47 -5.73 16.35
C GLN A 24 -15.29 -4.65 17.04
N ASP A 25 -15.03 -4.41 18.33
CA ASP A 25 -15.60 -3.31 19.09
C ASP A 25 -14.74 -2.05 18.87
N ILE A 26 -15.23 -1.10 18.06
CA ILE A 26 -14.46 0.05 17.60
C ILE A 26 -15.00 1.32 18.20
N ILE A 27 -14.13 2.09 18.85
CA ILE A 27 -14.40 3.42 19.36
C ILE A 27 -13.51 4.42 18.63
N LEU A 28 -14.12 5.39 17.97
CA LEU A 28 -13.40 6.52 17.35
C LEU A 28 -13.58 7.75 18.23
N MET A 29 -12.46 8.32 18.71
CA MET A 29 -12.46 9.53 19.52
C MET A 29 -11.75 10.70 18.84
N ASP A 30 -12.31 11.89 18.96
CA ASP A 30 -11.71 13.17 18.54
C ASP A 30 -12.28 14.29 19.43
N ASP A 31 -11.58 15.39 19.59
CA ASP A 31 -12.10 16.57 20.28
C ASP A 31 -13.00 17.46 19.39
N ASP A 32 -13.08 17.17 18.10
CA ASP A 32 -13.91 17.85 17.12
C ASP A 32 -15.20 17.04 16.84
N GLU A 33 -16.30 17.53 17.41
CA GLU A 33 -17.62 16.90 17.29
C GLU A 33 -18.14 16.87 15.84
N GLU A 34 -17.82 17.88 15.02
CA GLU A 34 -18.28 17.93 13.63
C GLU A 34 -17.71 16.79 12.80
N LYS A 35 -16.43 16.42 13.03
CA LYS A 35 -15.82 15.27 12.36
C LYS A 35 -16.47 13.94 12.73
N LEU A 36 -16.93 13.80 13.97
CA LEU A 36 -17.54 12.58 14.47
C LEU A 36 -18.99 12.41 14.04
N SER A 37 -19.77 13.51 13.97
CA SER A 37 -21.19 13.49 13.66
C SER A 37 -21.54 12.88 12.29
N THR A 38 -20.68 13.09 11.29
CA THR A 38 -20.85 12.54 9.94
C THR A 38 -20.56 11.03 9.86
N LEU A 39 -19.86 10.48 10.83
CA LEU A 39 -19.38 9.09 10.81
C LEU A 39 -20.31 8.15 11.57
N SER A 40 -20.84 8.58 12.72
CA SER A 40 -21.74 7.77 13.56
C SER A 40 -23.03 7.35 12.85
N SER A 41 -23.48 8.12 11.86
CA SER A 41 -24.71 7.83 11.09
C SER A 41 -24.52 6.78 9.99
N ASN A 42 -23.29 6.50 9.59
CA ASN A 42 -23.00 5.70 8.38
C ASN A 42 -22.30 4.36 8.66
N PHE A 43 -21.76 4.18 9.87
CA PHE A 43 -20.97 2.98 10.22
C PHE A 43 -21.35 2.47 11.60
N ASP A 44 -21.28 1.14 11.78
CA ASP A 44 -21.45 0.47 13.07
C ASP A 44 -20.18 0.63 13.92
N LEU A 45 -20.02 1.88 14.45
CA LEU A 45 -18.91 2.22 15.34
C LEU A 45 -19.37 3.25 16.38
N MET A 46 -18.78 3.19 17.56
CA MET A 46 -19.01 4.17 18.61
C MET A 46 -18.14 5.40 18.41
N THR A 47 -18.70 6.58 18.52
CA THR A 47 -17.96 7.86 18.50
C THR A 47 -18.01 8.52 19.86
N VAL A 48 -16.89 9.12 20.30
CA VAL A 48 -16.81 9.84 21.58
C VAL A 48 -16.06 11.16 21.37
N THR A 49 -16.72 12.27 21.72
CA THR A 49 -16.09 13.59 21.67
C THR A 49 -15.27 13.82 22.93
N ALA A 50 -13.96 13.52 22.84
CA ALA A 50 -13.02 13.68 23.96
C ALA A 50 -11.61 13.85 23.44
N SER A 51 -10.77 14.55 24.25
CA SER A 51 -9.35 14.70 23.92
C SER A 51 -8.56 13.43 24.20
N PRO A 52 -7.80 12.89 23.22
CA PRO A 52 -6.99 11.69 23.39
C PRO A 52 -5.77 11.89 24.32
N SER A 53 -5.40 13.14 24.59
CA SER A 53 -4.35 13.48 25.58
C SER A 53 -4.91 13.85 26.97
N SER A 54 -6.20 13.55 27.21
CA SER A 54 -6.84 13.75 28.52
C SER A 54 -7.08 12.43 29.24
N ILE A 55 -6.67 12.35 30.50
CA ILE A 55 -6.90 11.14 31.32
C ILE A 55 -8.40 10.86 31.49
N SER A 56 -9.22 11.92 31.67
CA SER A 56 -10.67 11.75 31.77
C SER A 56 -11.28 11.26 30.45
N GLY A 57 -10.86 11.82 29.31
CA GLY A 57 -11.31 11.36 27.98
C GLY A 57 -10.92 9.92 27.69
N LEU A 58 -9.70 9.51 28.01
CA LEU A 58 -9.27 8.12 27.86
C LEU A 58 -10.05 7.15 28.77
N LYS A 59 -10.39 7.57 30.00
CA LYS A 59 -11.25 6.77 30.90
C LYS A 59 -12.67 6.66 30.37
N GLU A 60 -13.21 7.71 29.78
CA GLU A 60 -14.56 7.73 29.20
C GLU A 60 -14.72 6.68 28.08
N VAL A 61 -13.69 6.53 27.22
CA VAL A 61 -13.70 5.50 26.16
C VAL A 61 -13.36 4.10 26.68
N GLY A 62 -13.14 3.94 27.99
CA GLY A 62 -12.81 2.64 28.61
C GLY A 62 -11.44 2.11 28.20
N ILE A 63 -10.43 2.97 28.23
CA ILE A 63 -9.05 2.66 27.80
C ILE A 63 -8.44 1.45 28.50
N LYS A 64 -8.82 1.19 29.75
CA LYS A 64 -8.33 0.06 30.55
C LYS A 64 -8.64 -1.32 29.92
N GLU A 65 -9.68 -1.38 29.11
CA GLU A 65 -10.15 -2.62 28.47
C GLU A 65 -9.75 -2.68 26.99
N ALA A 66 -8.93 -1.71 26.53
CA ALA A 66 -8.52 -1.64 25.13
C ALA A 66 -7.40 -2.65 24.84
N ASP A 67 -7.64 -3.56 23.93
CA ASP A 67 -6.61 -4.44 23.37
C ASP A 67 -5.63 -3.64 22.51
N LEU A 68 -6.13 -2.57 21.86
CA LEU A 68 -5.30 -1.71 21.00
C LEU A 68 -5.78 -0.24 21.05
N PHE A 69 -4.83 0.66 21.28
CA PHE A 69 -5.03 2.11 21.18
C PHE A 69 -4.19 2.67 20.03
N ILE A 70 -4.83 3.41 19.11
CA ILE A 70 -4.21 3.92 17.90
C ILE A 70 -4.35 5.44 17.86
N ALA A 71 -3.24 6.18 17.96
CA ALA A 71 -3.21 7.63 17.90
C ALA A 71 -2.74 8.10 16.51
N VAL A 72 -3.66 8.69 15.73
CA VAL A 72 -3.43 9.12 14.34
C VAL A 72 -3.90 10.55 14.07
N THR A 73 -3.85 11.40 15.09
CA THR A 73 -4.09 12.84 14.91
C THR A 73 -2.99 13.49 14.05
N PRO A 74 -3.18 14.71 13.52
CA PRO A 74 -2.13 15.41 12.80
C PRO A 74 -0.90 15.79 13.66
N ASP A 75 -1.06 15.86 14.97
CA ASP A 75 -0.03 16.27 15.92
C ASP A 75 0.72 15.05 16.48
N GLU A 76 1.99 14.90 16.13
CA GLU A 76 2.89 13.85 16.60
C GLU A 76 3.04 13.84 18.13
N SER A 77 3.25 15.02 18.75
CA SER A 77 3.46 15.12 20.20
C SER A 77 2.22 14.67 20.97
N ARG A 78 1.04 15.01 20.43
CA ARG A 78 -0.24 14.57 20.96
C ARG A 78 -0.43 13.07 20.84
N ASN A 79 -0.04 12.48 19.70
CA ASN A 79 -0.11 11.03 19.48
C ASN A 79 0.80 10.28 20.46
N MET A 80 2.04 10.77 20.64
CA MET A 80 3.00 10.17 21.57
C MET A 80 2.49 10.25 23.01
N THR A 81 2.02 11.43 23.44
CA THR A 81 1.44 11.64 24.77
C THR A 81 0.23 10.75 25.01
N ALA A 82 -0.67 10.66 24.03
CA ALA A 82 -1.88 9.82 24.13
C ALA A 82 -1.51 8.34 24.32
N CYS A 83 -0.55 7.81 23.55
CA CYS A 83 -0.08 6.42 23.70
C CYS A 83 0.55 6.17 25.06
N MET A 84 1.43 7.07 25.55
CA MET A 84 2.02 6.94 26.87
C MET A 84 0.96 6.93 28.00
N LEU A 85 -0.05 7.79 27.92
CA LEU A 85 -1.17 7.82 28.86
C LEU A 85 -2.01 6.53 28.74
N ALA A 86 -2.32 6.09 27.52
CA ALA A 86 -3.12 4.89 27.26
C ALA A 86 -2.49 3.63 27.88
N THR A 87 -1.20 3.41 27.65
CA THR A 87 -0.46 2.28 28.25
C THR A 87 -0.48 2.34 29.77
N ASN A 88 -0.22 3.51 30.37
CA ASN A 88 -0.23 3.65 31.82
C ASN A 88 -1.64 3.54 32.45
N LEU A 89 -2.67 3.71 31.65
CA LEU A 89 -4.09 3.52 32.07
C LEU A 89 -4.60 2.11 31.80
N GLY A 90 -3.82 1.24 31.14
CA GLY A 90 -4.11 -0.18 31.00
C GLY A 90 -4.37 -0.69 29.58
N ALA A 91 -4.19 0.10 28.53
CA ALA A 91 -4.23 -0.40 27.16
C ALA A 91 -3.13 -1.45 26.93
N GLU A 92 -3.45 -2.55 26.26
CA GLU A 92 -2.52 -3.67 26.06
C GLU A 92 -1.44 -3.30 25.03
N LYS A 93 -1.82 -2.67 23.92
CA LYS A 93 -0.91 -2.23 22.85
C LYS A 93 -1.22 -0.83 22.38
N THR A 94 -0.20 -0.13 21.91
CA THR A 94 -0.32 1.24 21.41
C THR A 94 0.38 1.43 20.08
N VAL A 95 -0.22 2.26 19.21
CA VAL A 95 0.34 2.66 17.91
C VAL A 95 0.26 4.17 17.78
N ALA A 96 1.37 4.84 17.55
CA ALA A 96 1.43 6.29 17.33
C ALA A 96 1.84 6.64 15.90
N ARG A 97 1.07 7.49 15.23
CA ARG A 97 1.51 8.17 14.01
C ARG A 97 2.53 9.24 14.38
N ILE A 98 3.63 9.25 13.65
CA ILE A 98 4.72 10.22 13.80
C ILE A 98 5.02 10.94 12.49
N ASP A 99 5.68 12.08 12.61
CA ASP A 99 6.17 12.91 11.49
C ASP A 99 7.70 13.04 11.49
N ASN A 100 8.37 12.67 12.60
CA ASN A 100 9.81 12.72 12.74
C ASN A 100 10.44 11.33 12.53
N TYR A 101 11.23 11.20 11.47
CA TYR A 101 11.93 9.96 11.15
C TYR A 101 12.93 9.51 12.21
N GLU A 102 13.51 10.46 12.96
CA GLU A 102 14.49 10.16 14.00
C GLU A 102 13.94 9.14 15.03
N TYR A 103 12.63 9.17 15.29
CA TYR A 103 11.97 8.27 16.23
C TYR A 103 11.98 6.79 15.78
N LEU A 104 12.16 6.53 14.48
CA LEU A 104 12.26 5.17 13.92
C LEU A 104 13.66 4.58 14.01
N LEU A 105 14.69 5.36 14.37
CA LEU A 105 16.03 4.83 14.58
C LEU A 105 16.02 3.80 15.72
N PRO A 106 16.75 2.67 15.61
CA PRO A 106 16.63 1.54 16.53
C PRO A 106 16.68 1.93 18.01
N LYS A 107 17.66 2.75 18.39
CA LYS A 107 17.81 3.22 19.78
C LYS A 107 16.65 4.08 20.27
N ASN A 108 16.11 4.94 19.41
CA ASN A 108 15.00 5.83 19.75
C ASN A 108 13.69 5.05 19.81
N LYS A 109 13.50 4.07 18.93
CA LYS A 109 12.34 3.18 18.95
C LYS A 109 12.28 2.41 20.28
N GLU A 110 13.39 1.83 20.75
CA GLU A 110 13.46 1.16 22.05
C GLU A 110 13.16 2.12 23.22
N PHE A 111 13.62 3.37 23.13
CA PHE A 111 13.32 4.40 24.12
C PHE A 111 11.80 4.65 24.21
N PHE A 112 11.12 4.83 23.08
CA PHE A 112 9.68 5.07 23.08
C PHE A 112 8.87 3.84 23.51
N GLN A 113 9.32 2.63 23.17
CA GLN A 113 8.70 1.40 23.67
C GLN A 113 8.74 1.32 25.21
N LYS A 114 9.85 1.71 25.84
CA LYS A 114 9.94 1.79 27.30
C LYS A 114 9.02 2.85 27.92
N LEU A 115 8.64 3.86 27.15
CA LEU A 115 7.68 4.89 27.57
C LEU A 115 6.21 4.49 27.31
N GLY A 116 5.96 3.30 26.78
CA GLY A 116 4.62 2.82 26.49
C GLY A 116 4.09 3.19 25.12
N VAL A 117 4.97 3.40 24.14
CA VAL A 117 4.59 3.52 22.72
C VAL A 117 5.15 2.31 21.99
N ASP A 118 4.32 1.28 21.78
CA ASP A 118 4.78 -0.01 21.27
C ASP A 118 5.18 0.04 19.81
N SER A 119 4.43 0.80 19.01
CA SER A 119 4.65 0.89 17.57
C SER A 119 4.53 2.32 17.04
N LEU A 120 5.42 2.66 16.11
CA LEU A 120 5.48 3.96 15.46
C LEU A 120 5.18 3.83 13.96
N ILE A 121 4.27 4.65 13.46
CA ILE A 121 3.88 4.69 12.06
C ILE A 121 4.29 6.04 11.45
N TYR A 122 5.14 5.98 10.43
CA TYR A 122 5.56 7.14 9.65
C TYR A 122 5.03 7.03 8.21
N PRO A 123 3.90 7.69 7.89
CA PRO A 123 3.21 7.53 6.61
C PRO A 123 4.07 7.86 5.39
N GLU A 124 4.93 8.86 5.51
CA GLU A 124 5.81 9.30 4.41
C GLU A 124 6.83 8.22 4.03
N MET A 125 7.36 7.47 5.00
CA MET A 125 8.25 6.34 4.73
C MET A 125 7.50 5.17 4.07
N LEU A 126 6.30 4.88 4.53
CA LEU A 126 5.48 3.81 3.95
C LEU A 126 5.13 4.14 2.50
N ALA A 127 4.71 5.39 2.23
CA ALA A 127 4.45 5.86 0.88
C ALA A 127 5.69 5.81 -0.01
N ALA A 128 6.85 6.24 0.49
CA ALA A 128 8.12 6.19 -0.24
C ALA A 128 8.50 4.75 -0.62
N LYS A 129 8.37 3.80 0.30
CA LYS A 129 8.61 2.37 0.02
C LYS A 129 7.67 1.82 -1.06
N GLU A 130 6.39 2.22 -1.03
CA GLU A 130 5.42 1.82 -2.06
C GLU A 130 5.77 2.43 -3.43
N ILE A 131 6.18 3.71 -3.47
CA ILE A 131 6.65 4.38 -4.69
C ILE A 131 7.86 3.62 -5.27
N VAL A 132 8.89 3.38 -4.47
CA VAL A 132 10.11 2.67 -4.91
C VAL A 132 9.77 1.26 -5.38
N SER A 133 8.93 0.54 -4.64
CA SER A 133 8.45 -0.79 -5.03
C SER A 133 7.75 -0.75 -6.40
N SER A 134 6.89 0.25 -6.63
CA SER A 134 6.17 0.41 -7.89
C SER A 134 7.07 0.76 -9.08
N MET A 135 8.26 1.35 -8.83
CA MET A 135 9.23 1.73 -9.87
C MET A 135 10.19 0.60 -10.25
N ARG A 136 10.27 -0.49 -9.50
CA ARG A 136 11.17 -1.62 -9.82
C ARG A 136 11.00 -2.12 -11.25
N MET A 137 9.76 -2.03 -11.78
CA MET A 137 9.43 -2.37 -13.16
C MET A 137 8.45 -1.35 -13.73
N SER A 138 8.81 -0.70 -14.84
CA SER A 138 7.99 0.35 -15.46
C SER A 138 6.59 -0.11 -15.86
N TRP A 139 6.43 -1.39 -16.22
CA TRP A 139 5.19 -2.00 -16.69
C TRP A 139 4.26 -2.52 -15.58
N VAL A 140 4.76 -2.57 -14.33
CA VAL A 140 4.01 -3.06 -13.16
C VAL A 140 3.32 -1.89 -12.46
N ARG A 141 2.06 -2.08 -12.06
CA ARG A 141 1.30 -1.13 -11.25
C ARG A 141 1.45 -1.37 -9.76
N GLN A 142 1.40 -2.66 -9.36
CA GLN A 142 1.58 -3.10 -7.99
C GLN A 142 2.53 -4.28 -7.95
N TRP A 143 3.38 -4.27 -6.94
CA TRP A 143 4.35 -5.31 -6.67
C TRP A 143 4.34 -5.64 -5.19
N TRP A 144 4.28 -6.93 -4.88
CA TRP A 144 4.37 -7.39 -3.52
C TRP A 144 5.13 -8.71 -3.43
N GLU A 145 5.96 -8.86 -2.39
CA GLU A 145 6.75 -10.06 -2.16
C GLU A 145 6.28 -10.75 -0.88
N PHE A 146 6.00 -12.04 -0.97
CA PHE A 146 5.68 -12.91 0.16
C PHE A 146 6.90 -13.74 0.52
N CYS A 147 7.11 -14.02 1.83
CA CYS A 147 8.25 -14.78 2.36
C CYS A 147 9.58 -14.39 1.69
N GLY A 148 9.96 -13.12 1.74
CA GLY A 148 11.24 -12.65 1.19
C GLY A 148 11.37 -12.77 -0.33
N GLY A 149 10.28 -12.90 -1.07
CA GLY A 149 10.25 -12.96 -2.53
C GLY A 149 10.19 -14.38 -3.12
N SER A 150 9.90 -15.39 -2.31
CA SER A 150 9.65 -16.76 -2.79
C SER A 150 8.39 -16.84 -3.65
N LEU A 151 7.36 -16.05 -3.32
CA LEU A 151 6.19 -15.82 -4.15
C LEU A 151 6.00 -14.32 -4.35
N ILE A 152 5.54 -13.90 -5.53
CA ILE A 152 5.42 -12.50 -5.92
C ILE A 152 4.03 -12.24 -6.48
N LEU A 153 3.40 -11.17 -6.05
CA LEU A 153 2.18 -10.63 -6.63
C LEU A 153 2.52 -9.47 -7.57
N ILE A 154 2.03 -9.54 -8.80
CA ILE A 154 2.20 -8.52 -9.83
C ILE A 154 0.84 -8.05 -10.32
N GLY A 155 0.53 -6.78 -10.12
CA GLY A 155 -0.62 -6.11 -10.72
C GLY A 155 -0.19 -5.35 -11.98
N THR A 156 -0.75 -5.66 -13.15
CA THR A 156 -0.43 -4.98 -14.41
C THR A 156 -1.67 -4.71 -15.24
N LYS A 157 -1.69 -3.57 -15.94
CA LYS A 157 -2.81 -3.20 -16.82
C LYS A 157 -2.65 -3.84 -18.19
N MET A 158 -3.69 -4.53 -18.64
CA MET A 158 -3.73 -5.15 -19.97
C MET A 158 -3.84 -4.10 -21.06
N ARG A 159 -3.06 -4.26 -22.12
CA ARG A 159 -3.02 -3.43 -23.31
C ARG A 159 -3.23 -4.28 -24.55
N GLU A 160 -3.40 -3.65 -25.71
CA GLU A 160 -3.69 -4.31 -26.98
C GLU A 160 -2.69 -5.42 -27.36
N LYS A 161 -1.41 -5.28 -26.96
CA LYS A 161 -0.34 -6.26 -27.23
C LYS A 161 -0.35 -7.46 -26.30
N ALA A 162 -1.25 -7.53 -25.30
CA ALA A 162 -1.29 -8.66 -24.37
C ALA A 162 -1.84 -9.93 -25.07
N GLU A 163 -1.08 -11.03 -24.98
CA GLU A 163 -1.40 -12.30 -25.65
C GLU A 163 -2.63 -13.01 -25.03
N ILE A 164 -2.96 -12.69 -23.78
CA ILE A 164 -4.00 -13.37 -22.99
C ILE A 164 -5.37 -12.67 -23.04
N LEU A 165 -5.56 -11.71 -23.93
CA LEU A 165 -6.84 -11.00 -24.09
C LEU A 165 -7.93 -11.90 -24.72
N ASN A 166 -9.12 -11.82 -24.13
CA ASN A 166 -10.34 -12.51 -24.61
C ASN A 166 -10.23 -14.04 -24.64
N VAL A 167 -9.25 -14.60 -23.91
CA VAL A 167 -9.11 -16.04 -23.69
C VAL A 167 -9.62 -16.36 -22.30
N THR A 168 -10.35 -17.46 -22.11
CA THR A 168 -10.81 -17.89 -20.80
C THR A 168 -9.65 -18.37 -19.93
N LEU A 169 -9.74 -18.19 -18.61
CA LEU A 169 -8.69 -18.67 -17.72
C LEU A 169 -8.54 -20.20 -17.75
N ALA A 170 -9.61 -20.93 -18.07
CA ALA A 170 -9.56 -22.38 -18.27
C ALA A 170 -8.73 -22.75 -19.53
N GLU A 171 -8.86 -22.00 -20.62
CA GLU A 171 -8.05 -22.19 -21.84
C GLU A 171 -6.59 -21.79 -21.63
N LEU A 172 -6.35 -20.76 -20.81
CA LEU A 172 -4.99 -20.39 -20.39
C LEU A 172 -4.40 -21.43 -19.43
N GLY A 173 -5.24 -22.23 -18.77
CA GLY A 173 -4.93 -23.20 -17.72
C GLY A 173 -4.26 -24.48 -18.21
N ALA A 174 -3.01 -24.44 -18.73
CA ALA A 174 -2.21 -25.64 -18.93
C ALA A 174 -1.68 -26.18 -17.58
N PRO A 175 -1.41 -27.49 -17.42
CA PRO A 175 -1.00 -28.10 -16.14
C PRO A 175 0.22 -27.46 -15.46
N ASP A 176 1.09 -26.82 -16.23
CA ASP A 176 2.37 -26.26 -15.76
C ASP A 176 2.48 -24.73 -15.97
N ILE A 177 1.36 -24.00 -15.84
CA ILE A 177 1.42 -22.54 -16.00
C ILE A 177 2.24 -21.91 -14.90
N PRO A 178 3.19 -21.02 -15.24
CA PRO A 178 4.07 -20.41 -14.27
C PRO A 178 3.47 -19.21 -13.53
N TYR A 179 2.15 -19.12 -13.44
CA TYR A 179 1.42 -18.06 -12.73
C TYR A 179 0.02 -18.51 -12.31
N HIS A 180 -0.57 -17.76 -11.38
CA HIS A 180 -1.99 -17.85 -11.06
C HIS A 180 -2.62 -16.46 -11.10
N VAL A 181 -3.82 -16.30 -11.70
CA VAL A 181 -4.56 -15.04 -11.71
C VAL A 181 -5.44 -15.00 -10.46
N VAL A 182 -5.12 -14.11 -9.53
CA VAL A 182 -5.81 -14.04 -8.22
C VAL A 182 -6.93 -13.01 -8.19
N ALA A 183 -6.81 -11.93 -8.97
CA ALA A 183 -7.86 -10.92 -9.08
C ALA A 183 -7.81 -10.21 -10.43
N ILE A 184 -8.96 -9.72 -10.88
CA ILE A 184 -9.10 -8.87 -12.06
C ILE A 184 -9.89 -7.63 -11.63
N LYS A 185 -9.32 -6.44 -11.83
CA LYS A 185 -10.00 -5.16 -11.67
C LYS A 185 -10.47 -4.69 -13.04
N ARG A 186 -11.79 -4.63 -13.23
CA ARG A 186 -12.46 -4.16 -14.45
C ARG A 186 -13.32 -2.94 -14.15
N GLY A 187 -12.89 -1.77 -14.60
CA GLY A 187 -13.54 -0.52 -14.22
C GLY A 187 -13.60 -0.36 -12.69
N THR A 188 -14.77 -0.32 -12.11
CA THR A 188 -15.00 -0.24 -10.65
C THR A 188 -15.14 -1.61 -9.97
N GLU A 189 -15.34 -2.67 -10.74
CA GLU A 189 -15.58 -4.02 -10.23
C GLU A 189 -14.28 -4.78 -9.97
N THR A 190 -14.25 -5.54 -8.89
CA THR A 190 -13.19 -6.52 -8.59
C THR A 190 -13.75 -7.91 -8.72
N ILE A 191 -13.12 -8.72 -9.56
CA ILE A 191 -13.49 -10.09 -9.87
C ILE A 191 -12.43 -11.01 -9.26
N ILE A 192 -12.82 -11.94 -8.41
CA ILE A 192 -12.00 -13.10 -8.05
C ILE A 192 -12.30 -14.17 -9.10
N PRO A 193 -11.37 -14.40 -10.03
CA PRO A 193 -11.71 -15.06 -11.28
C PRO A 193 -11.88 -16.58 -11.14
N ARG A 194 -12.67 -17.15 -12.03
CA ARG A 194 -12.87 -18.58 -12.23
C ARG A 194 -12.45 -18.98 -13.65
N GLY A 195 -12.47 -20.27 -13.94
CA GLY A 195 -12.04 -20.79 -15.21
C GLY A 195 -12.77 -20.23 -16.44
N ASP A 196 -14.04 -19.87 -16.30
CA ASP A 196 -14.89 -19.30 -17.36
C ASP A 196 -14.74 -17.79 -17.54
N ASP A 197 -14.05 -17.11 -16.62
CA ASP A 197 -13.76 -15.69 -16.75
C ASP A 197 -12.70 -15.41 -17.82
N THR A 198 -12.83 -14.25 -18.49
CA THR A 198 -11.90 -13.77 -19.51
C THR A 198 -11.22 -12.48 -19.11
N ILE A 199 -9.96 -12.32 -19.49
CA ILE A 199 -9.20 -11.07 -19.33
C ILE A 199 -9.55 -10.15 -20.51
N LYS A 200 -9.90 -8.89 -20.21
CA LYS A 200 -10.28 -7.88 -21.22
C LYS A 200 -9.26 -6.75 -21.31
N LEU A 201 -9.32 -6.03 -22.41
CA LEU A 201 -8.54 -4.81 -22.60
C LEU A 201 -8.83 -3.83 -21.47
N HIS A 202 -7.77 -3.20 -20.94
CA HIS A 202 -7.77 -2.26 -19.81
C HIS A 202 -8.02 -2.86 -18.42
N ASP A 203 -8.27 -4.16 -18.29
CA ASP A 203 -8.25 -4.81 -16.97
C ASP A 203 -6.90 -4.63 -16.28
N ILE A 204 -6.92 -4.46 -14.96
CA ILE A 204 -5.72 -4.65 -14.15
C ILE A 204 -5.78 -6.08 -13.63
N VAL A 205 -4.82 -6.90 -14.06
CA VAL A 205 -4.76 -8.32 -13.70
C VAL A 205 -3.67 -8.53 -12.66
N TYR A 206 -4.03 -9.23 -11.60
CA TYR A 206 -3.13 -9.58 -10.50
C TYR A 206 -2.70 -11.03 -10.65
N PHE A 207 -1.40 -11.20 -10.87
CA PHE A 207 -0.76 -12.50 -11.01
C PHE A 207 0.05 -12.82 -9.76
N THR A 208 -0.06 -14.04 -9.24
CA THR A 208 0.97 -14.61 -8.39
C THR A 208 1.90 -15.46 -9.22
N THR A 209 3.20 -15.34 -8.96
CA THR A 209 4.27 -16.07 -9.67
C THR A 209 5.53 -16.13 -8.83
N THR A 210 6.55 -16.83 -9.29
CA THR A 210 7.88 -16.80 -8.69
C THR A 210 8.82 -15.90 -9.49
N ARG A 211 9.93 -15.46 -8.88
CA ARG A 211 10.89 -14.53 -9.50
C ARG A 211 11.40 -15.02 -10.87
N LYS A 212 11.55 -16.31 -11.03
CA LYS A 212 11.99 -16.95 -12.29
C LYS A 212 11.06 -16.65 -13.48
N TYR A 213 9.79 -16.50 -13.24
CA TYR A 213 8.77 -16.38 -14.30
C TYR A 213 8.26 -14.96 -14.54
N ILE A 214 8.85 -13.96 -13.91
CA ILE A 214 8.52 -12.54 -14.18
C ILE A 214 8.67 -12.19 -15.68
N PRO A 215 9.74 -12.62 -16.40
CA PRO A 215 9.86 -12.37 -17.83
C PRO A 215 8.72 -12.97 -18.65
N TYR A 216 8.19 -14.12 -18.23
CA TYR A 216 7.04 -14.75 -18.88
C TYR A 216 5.77 -13.89 -18.71
N ILE A 217 5.50 -13.40 -17.48
CA ILE A 217 4.37 -12.48 -17.22
C ILE A 217 4.51 -11.21 -18.06
N ARG A 218 5.73 -10.65 -18.13
CA ARG A 218 6.02 -9.46 -18.95
C ARG A 218 5.65 -9.70 -20.42
N LYS A 219 6.00 -10.86 -20.97
CA LYS A 219 5.69 -11.24 -22.35
C LYS A 219 4.18 -11.36 -22.57
N ILE A 220 3.49 -12.22 -21.81
CA ILE A 220 2.05 -12.45 -22.02
C ILE A 220 1.19 -11.20 -21.76
N ALA A 221 1.67 -10.27 -20.92
CA ALA A 221 1.05 -8.98 -20.71
C ALA A 221 1.38 -7.93 -21.79
N GLY A 222 2.18 -8.30 -22.82
CA GLY A 222 2.58 -7.41 -23.93
C GLY A 222 3.42 -6.23 -23.49
N LYS A 223 4.36 -6.46 -22.55
CA LYS A 223 5.18 -5.41 -21.90
C LYS A 223 6.68 -5.48 -22.23
N GLU A 224 7.07 -6.24 -23.24
CA GLU A 224 8.49 -6.45 -23.56
C GLU A 224 9.22 -5.16 -23.96
N GLU A 225 8.51 -4.20 -24.57
CA GLU A 225 9.07 -2.91 -25.02
C GLU A 225 9.26 -1.89 -23.87
N TYR A 226 8.76 -2.17 -22.67
CA TYR A 226 8.89 -1.25 -21.53
C TYR A 226 10.33 -1.27 -20.99
N ALA A 227 11.00 -0.12 -20.97
CA ALA A 227 12.36 0.01 -20.42
C ALA A 227 12.35 -0.17 -18.88
N ASP A 228 13.45 -0.68 -18.33
CA ASP A 228 13.66 -0.69 -16.88
C ASP A 228 13.90 0.74 -16.39
N VAL A 229 13.42 1.07 -15.19
CA VAL A 229 13.57 2.40 -14.62
C VAL A 229 15.00 2.61 -14.14
N ARG A 230 15.66 3.61 -14.70
CA ARG A 230 17.00 4.06 -14.29
C ARG A 230 17.04 5.55 -13.97
N ASN A 231 16.30 6.36 -14.70
CA ASN A 231 16.21 7.81 -14.51
C ASN A 231 14.83 8.14 -13.94
N VAL A 232 14.82 8.77 -12.78
CA VAL A 232 13.61 9.14 -12.04
C VAL A 232 13.58 10.66 -11.90
N MET A 233 12.50 11.29 -12.33
CA MET A 233 12.25 12.70 -12.08
C MET A 233 11.12 12.85 -11.08
N ILE A 234 11.37 13.54 -9.96
CA ILE A 234 10.40 13.80 -8.90
C ILE A 234 10.02 15.27 -8.95
N MET A 235 8.73 15.56 -9.06
CA MET A 235 8.16 16.89 -8.94
C MET A 235 7.67 17.13 -7.51
N GLY A 236 8.29 18.09 -6.82
CA GLY A 236 8.01 18.45 -5.44
C GLY A 236 8.97 17.83 -4.42
N GLY A 237 9.61 18.68 -3.62
CA GLY A 237 10.59 18.33 -2.58
C GLY A 237 9.93 18.02 -1.22
N SER A 238 8.84 17.28 -1.21
CA SER A 238 8.13 16.89 0.02
C SER A 238 8.92 15.87 0.86
N ARG A 239 8.49 15.63 2.11
CA ARG A 239 9.08 14.58 2.96
C ARG A 239 9.04 13.20 2.29
N ILE A 240 8.00 12.91 1.51
CA ILE A 240 7.91 11.66 0.73
C ILE A 240 9.00 11.64 -0.35
N ALA A 241 9.25 12.75 -1.04
CA ALA A 241 10.29 12.84 -2.06
C ALA A 241 11.69 12.56 -1.47
N VAL A 242 12.00 13.14 -0.31
CA VAL A 242 13.25 12.88 0.42
C VAL A 242 13.39 11.38 0.72
N ARG A 243 12.35 10.77 1.29
CA ARG A 243 12.38 9.33 1.61
C ARG A 243 12.46 8.47 0.35
N THR A 244 11.75 8.84 -0.71
CA THR A 244 11.83 8.14 -2.01
C THR A 244 13.25 8.16 -2.54
N ALA A 245 13.90 9.33 -2.59
CA ALA A 245 15.29 9.46 -3.06
C ALA A 245 16.28 8.65 -2.21
N GLN A 246 16.05 8.54 -0.89
CA GLN A 246 16.89 7.75 0.01
C GLN A 246 16.68 6.23 -0.10
N TYR A 247 15.52 5.78 -0.60
CA TYR A 247 15.19 4.35 -0.71
C TYR A 247 15.34 3.77 -2.12
N VAL A 248 15.52 4.60 -3.15
CA VAL A 248 15.79 4.08 -4.50
C VAL A 248 17.08 3.26 -4.52
N PRO A 249 17.14 2.18 -5.31
CA PRO A 249 18.37 1.41 -5.50
C PRO A 249 19.47 2.26 -6.15
N ASP A 250 20.72 1.93 -5.87
CA ASP A 250 21.90 2.67 -6.37
C ASP A 250 21.98 2.81 -7.90
N TYR A 251 21.33 1.93 -8.64
CA TYR A 251 21.30 1.99 -10.11
C TYR A 251 20.30 3.02 -10.66
N MET A 252 19.43 3.60 -9.81
CA MET A 252 18.49 4.66 -10.20
C MET A 252 19.09 6.02 -9.91
N GLN A 253 19.04 6.92 -10.90
CA GLN A 253 19.41 8.31 -10.77
C GLN A 253 18.17 9.16 -10.52
N VAL A 254 18.21 10.03 -9.54
CA VAL A 254 17.08 10.85 -9.13
C VAL A 254 17.33 12.31 -9.39
N LYS A 255 16.37 12.98 -10.01
CA LYS A 255 16.26 14.44 -10.08
C LYS A 255 15.02 14.89 -9.32
N ILE A 256 15.15 15.92 -8.47
CA ILE A 256 14.01 16.55 -7.78
C ILE A 256 13.88 17.98 -8.27
N VAL A 257 12.69 18.31 -8.77
CA VAL A 257 12.34 19.69 -9.23
C VAL A 257 11.39 20.29 -8.19
N ASP A 258 11.78 21.44 -7.61
CA ASP A 258 10.93 22.17 -6.67
C ASP A 258 11.06 23.69 -6.88
N ASN A 259 9.95 24.40 -6.77
CA ASN A 259 9.90 25.85 -7.00
C ASN A 259 10.31 26.69 -5.78
N ASP A 260 10.47 26.11 -4.61
CA ASP A 260 10.90 26.79 -3.39
C ASP A 260 12.41 26.63 -3.21
N ILE A 261 13.15 27.71 -3.43
CA ILE A 261 14.64 27.74 -3.32
C ILE A 261 15.10 27.35 -1.91
N ASN A 262 14.38 27.73 -0.84
CA ASN A 262 14.76 27.35 0.52
C ASN A 262 14.58 25.85 0.74
N ARG A 263 13.56 25.27 0.09
CA ARG A 263 13.37 23.82 0.11
C ARG A 263 14.46 23.12 -0.67
N CYS A 264 14.84 23.62 -1.86
CA CYS A 264 15.96 23.10 -2.64
C CYS A 264 17.25 23.08 -1.83
N ASN A 265 17.58 24.17 -1.13
CA ASN A 265 18.77 24.25 -0.27
C ASN A 265 18.74 23.20 0.84
N ARG A 266 17.59 23.00 1.50
CA ARG A 266 17.44 21.95 2.51
C ARG A 266 17.57 20.54 1.93
N LEU A 267 17.10 20.32 0.71
CA LEU A 267 17.23 19.03 0.03
C LEU A 267 18.69 18.66 -0.22
N THR A 268 19.54 19.63 -0.60
CA THR A 268 20.98 19.40 -0.79
C THR A 268 21.72 19.04 0.51
N GLU A 269 21.19 19.43 1.66
CA GLU A 269 21.74 19.06 2.97
C GLU A 269 21.26 17.65 3.43
N LEU A 270 20.07 17.22 2.99
CA LEU A 270 19.44 15.99 3.43
C LEU A 270 19.71 14.78 2.54
N LEU A 271 20.09 15.03 1.29
CA LEU A 271 20.30 14.00 0.27
C LEU A 271 21.76 13.94 -0.15
N ASP A 272 22.18 12.80 -0.67
CA ASP A 272 23.54 12.59 -1.17
C ASP A 272 23.75 13.23 -2.56
N ASP A 273 25.02 13.35 -2.96
CA ASP A 273 25.43 13.95 -4.25
C ASP A 273 24.91 13.20 -5.49
N LYS A 274 24.31 12.01 -5.30
CA LYS A 274 23.69 11.25 -6.39
C LYS A 274 22.33 11.82 -6.80
N THR A 275 21.69 12.61 -5.93
CA THR A 275 20.40 13.23 -6.18
C THR A 275 20.57 14.65 -6.69
N MET A 276 20.16 14.90 -7.93
CA MET A 276 20.22 16.24 -8.52
C MET A 276 19.01 17.07 -8.08
N ILE A 277 19.24 18.26 -7.54
CA ILE A 277 18.20 19.20 -7.12
C ILE A 277 18.11 20.35 -8.11
N ILE A 278 16.91 20.62 -8.61
CA ILE A 278 16.62 21.66 -9.60
C ILE A 278 15.60 22.63 -8.99
N ASN A 279 15.96 23.90 -8.93
CA ASN A 279 15.01 24.95 -8.56
C ASN A 279 14.22 25.39 -9.79
N GLY A 280 12.93 25.09 -9.82
CA GLY A 280 12.04 25.45 -10.93
C GLY A 280 10.61 24.98 -10.74
N ASP A 281 9.71 25.49 -11.55
CA ASP A 281 8.31 25.08 -11.53
C ASP A 281 8.13 23.74 -12.25
N GLY A 282 7.80 22.68 -11.52
CA GLY A 282 7.54 21.37 -12.09
C GLY A 282 6.28 21.26 -12.98
N ARG A 283 5.54 22.36 -13.15
CA ARG A 283 4.43 22.47 -14.12
C ARG A 283 4.91 23.04 -15.47
N ASP A 284 6.10 23.62 -15.51
CA ASP A 284 6.72 24.13 -16.71
C ASP A 284 7.30 22.96 -17.52
N MET A 285 6.61 22.62 -18.60
CA MET A 285 7.00 21.50 -19.47
C MET A 285 8.31 21.77 -20.24
N ASP A 286 8.60 23.01 -20.57
CA ASP A 286 9.85 23.35 -21.28
C ASP A 286 11.03 23.13 -20.35
N LEU A 287 10.95 23.59 -19.11
CA LEU A 287 11.94 23.29 -18.07
C LEU A 287 12.13 21.78 -17.89
N LEU A 288 11.05 21.01 -17.75
CA LEU A 288 11.16 19.57 -17.55
C LEU A 288 11.81 18.86 -18.75
N ILE A 289 11.54 19.33 -19.97
CA ILE A 289 12.15 18.81 -21.20
C ILE A 289 13.64 19.12 -21.24
N GLU A 290 14.04 20.35 -20.91
CA GLU A 290 15.45 20.78 -20.81
C GLU A 290 16.18 19.93 -19.76
N GLU A 291 15.53 19.63 -18.63
CA GLU A 291 16.08 18.79 -17.58
C GLU A 291 16.03 17.27 -17.87
N GLY A 292 15.58 16.91 -19.07
CA GLY A 292 15.67 15.55 -19.58
C GLY A 292 14.46 14.66 -19.36
N LEU A 293 13.25 15.23 -19.21
CA LEU A 293 12.02 14.46 -19.06
C LEU A 293 11.84 13.38 -20.15
N LYS A 294 12.24 13.67 -21.39
CA LYS A 294 12.15 12.72 -22.53
C LYS A 294 13.05 11.48 -22.39
N ASN A 295 14.08 11.58 -21.54
CA ASN A 295 15.02 10.49 -21.27
C ASN A 295 14.76 9.86 -19.87
N THR A 296 13.62 10.17 -19.28
CA THR A 296 13.22 9.72 -17.95
C THR A 296 12.24 8.57 -18.08
N GLU A 297 12.52 7.45 -17.45
CA GLU A 297 11.61 6.29 -17.47
C GLU A 297 10.51 6.40 -16.40
N ALA A 298 10.78 7.11 -15.28
CA ALA A 298 9.78 7.31 -14.22
C ALA A 298 9.63 8.79 -13.84
N PHE A 299 8.39 9.29 -13.83
CA PHE A 299 8.02 10.61 -13.33
C PHE A 299 7.12 10.46 -12.10
N VAL A 300 7.52 11.09 -10.99
CA VAL A 300 6.84 10.97 -9.69
C VAL A 300 6.40 12.35 -9.21
N ALA A 301 5.10 12.60 -9.12
CA ALA A 301 4.55 13.88 -8.69
C ALA A 301 4.14 13.80 -7.21
N LEU A 302 4.85 14.55 -6.36
CA LEU A 302 4.76 14.54 -4.89
C LEU A 302 4.57 15.95 -4.30
N THR A 303 3.86 16.82 -4.99
CA THR A 303 3.47 18.12 -4.43
C THR A 303 2.29 17.96 -3.46
N GLY A 304 2.00 18.98 -2.66
CA GLY A 304 0.85 18.99 -1.75
C GLY A 304 -0.52 19.15 -2.44
N ASN A 305 -0.57 19.12 -3.79
CA ASN A 305 -1.81 19.34 -4.55
C ASN A 305 -2.09 18.15 -5.48
N SER A 306 -3.17 17.43 -5.19
CA SER A 306 -3.57 16.20 -5.92
C SER A 306 -3.83 16.46 -7.39
N GLU A 307 -4.51 17.56 -7.74
CA GLU A 307 -4.87 17.93 -9.10
C GLU A 307 -3.61 18.22 -9.93
N THR A 308 -2.69 18.98 -9.35
CA THR A 308 -1.38 19.27 -9.98
C THR A 308 -0.62 17.97 -10.24
N ASN A 309 -0.57 17.05 -9.27
CA ASN A 309 0.10 15.77 -9.41
C ASN A 309 -0.51 14.91 -10.52
N ILE A 310 -1.85 14.84 -10.59
CA ILE A 310 -2.58 14.11 -11.64
C ILE A 310 -2.26 14.68 -13.02
N LEU A 311 -2.37 16.00 -13.18
CA LEU A 311 -2.13 16.68 -14.48
C LEU A 311 -0.68 16.56 -14.93
N ALA A 312 0.28 16.72 -14.00
CA ALA A 312 1.70 16.57 -14.31
C ALA A 312 2.05 15.15 -14.76
N CYS A 313 1.52 14.11 -14.09
CA CYS A 313 1.67 12.72 -14.52
C CYS A 313 1.06 12.45 -15.89
N LEU A 314 -0.11 13.03 -16.17
CA LEU A 314 -0.75 12.91 -17.50
C LEU A 314 0.12 13.57 -18.59
N ALA A 315 0.68 14.76 -18.32
CA ALA A 315 1.56 15.46 -19.25
C ALA A 315 2.86 14.67 -19.48
N ALA A 316 3.53 14.21 -18.42
CA ALA A 316 4.74 13.41 -18.53
C ALA A 316 4.50 12.12 -19.35
N LYS A 317 3.37 11.46 -19.14
CA LYS A 317 2.99 10.28 -19.92
C LYS A 317 2.79 10.57 -21.40
N ARG A 318 2.20 11.72 -21.75
CA ARG A 318 2.07 12.18 -23.14
C ARG A 318 3.41 12.47 -23.79
N MET A 319 4.42 12.83 -22.99
CA MET A 319 5.81 13.04 -23.46
C MET A 319 6.61 11.73 -23.59
N GLY A 320 5.98 10.58 -23.33
CA GLY A 320 6.60 9.26 -23.52
C GLY A 320 7.16 8.62 -22.26
N VAL A 321 7.02 9.26 -21.08
CA VAL A 321 7.42 8.63 -19.81
C VAL A 321 6.60 7.37 -19.57
N SER A 322 7.27 6.24 -19.44
CA SER A 322 6.62 4.92 -19.36
C SER A 322 6.00 4.63 -18.00
N LYS A 323 6.61 5.15 -16.93
CA LYS A 323 6.13 4.99 -15.54
C LYS A 323 5.79 6.35 -14.94
N THR A 324 4.55 6.51 -14.47
CA THR A 324 4.13 7.71 -13.74
C THR A 324 3.54 7.33 -12.40
N VAL A 325 3.83 8.11 -11.36
CA VAL A 325 3.34 7.92 -10.00
C VAL A 325 2.86 9.25 -9.45
N ALA A 326 1.62 9.35 -9.02
CA ALA A 326 1.04 10.56 -8.45
C ALA A 326 0.63 10.35 -6.99
N GLU A 327 1.03 11.25 -6.10
CA GLU A 327 0.43 11.37 -4.78
C GLU A 327 -0.94 12.04 -4.91
N VAL A 328 -2.00 11.35 -4.47
CA VAL A 328 -3.38 11.84 -4.48
C VAL A 328 -3.95 11.71 -3.07
N GLU A 329 -3.90 12.81 -2.31
CA GLU A 329 -4.39 12.83 -0.93
C GLU A 329 -5.92 12.83 -0.83
N ASN A 330 -6.60 13.42 -1.82
CA ASN A 330 -8.06 13.40 -1.89
C ASN A 330 -8.54 12.04 -2.40
N ILE A 331 -9.20 11.29 -1.51
CA ILE A 331 -9.69 9.92 -1.80
C ILE A 331 -10.70 9.92 -2.95
N ASP A 332 -11.53 10.97 -3.07
CA ASP A 332 -12.55 11.07 -4.12
C ASP A 332 -11.94 11.21 -5.52
N TYR A 333 -10.69 11.67 -5.61
CA TYR A 333 -9.99 11.82 -6.89
C TYR A 333 -9.27 10.54 -7.35
N ILE A 334 -9.13 9.53 -6.50
CA ILE A 334 -8.44 8.28 -6.85
C ILE A 334 -9.11 7.60 -8.05
N GLY A 335 -10.44 7.44 -8.02
CA GLY A 335 -11.18 6.82 -9.11
C GLY A 335 -11.07 7.60 -10.44
N MET A 336 -11.07 8.94 -10.37
CA MET A 336 -10.86 9.79 -11.54
C MET A 336 -9.43 9.63 -12.08
N ALA A 337 -8.43 9.66 -11.21
CA ALA A 337 -7.02 9.48 -11.58
C ALA A 337 -6.79 8.13 -12.27
N GLU A 338 -7.43 7.07 -11.78
CA GLU A 338 -7.42 5.75 -12.42
C GLU A 338 -8.05 5.77 -13.81
N SER A 339 -9.21 6.43 -13.97
CA SER A 339 -9.91 6.51 -15.26
C SER A 339 -9.11 7.27 -16.32
N LEU A 340 -8.37 8.29 -15.89
CA LEU A 340 -7.43 9.04 -16.74
C LEU A 340 -6.16 8.24 -17.08
N ASP A 341 -5.97 7.09 -16.46
CA ASP A 341 -4.82 6.20 -16.69
C ASP A 341 -3.48 6.88 -16.44
N ILE A 342 -3.41 7.72 -15.41
CA ILE A 342 -2.21 8.50 -15.08
C ILE A 342 -1.01 7.65 -14.61
N GLY A 343 -1.17 6.40 -14.36
CA GLY A 343 -0.12 5.52 -13.82
C GLY A 343 -0.48 4.95 -12.45
N THR A 344 0.48 4.94 -11.53
CA THR A 344 0.26 4.51 -10.15
C THR A 344 -0.21 5.69 -9.31
N VAL A 345 -1.22 5.47 -8.49
CA VAL A 345 -1.71 6.43 -7.51
C VAL A 345 -1.21 6.03 -6.12
N ILE A 346 -0.67 6.97 -5.38
CA ILE A 346 -0.22 6.80 -4.00
C ILE A 346 -1.08 7.69 -3.09
N ASN A 347 -1.66 7.08 -2.05
CA ASN A 347 -2.33 7.81 -0.99
C ASN A 347 -1.74 7.39 0.36
N LYS A 348 -0.93 8.26 0.97
CA LYS A 348 -0.21 7.95 2.22
C LYS A 348 -1.15 7.63 3.40
N LYS A 349 -2.37 8.21 3.39
CA LYS A 349 -3.36 8.00 4.46
C LYS A 349 -3.91 6.57 4.39
N MET A 350 -4.26 6.10 3.18
CA MET A 350 -4.72 4.72 2.97
C MET A 350 -3.61 3.72 3.24
N ILE A 351 -2.38 4.01 2.82
CA ILE A 351 -1.22 3.14 3.08
C ILE A 351 -0.97 3.00 4.58
N ALA A 352 -1.02 4.12 5.33
CA ALA A 352 -0.86 4.10 6.78
C ALA A 352 -1.97 3.28 7.46
N ALA A 353 -3.24 3.49 7.07
CA ALA A 353 -4.37 2.75 7.62
C ALA A 353 -4.27 1.24 7.31
N SER A 354 -3.93 0.88 6.09
CA SER A 354 -3.72 -0.53 5.70
C SER A 354 -2.56 -1.16 6.48
N HIS A 355 -1.50 -0.41 6.74
CA HIS A 355 -0.37 -0.92 7.53
C HIS A 355 -0.75 -1.13 9.01
N ILE A 356 -1.53 -0.21 9.60
CA ILE A 356 -2.06 -0.39 10.96
C ILE A 356 -3.00 -1.59 11.01
N TYR A 357 -3.91 -1.72 10.05
CA TYR A 357 -4.81 -2.86 9.94
C TYR A 357 -4.04 -4.19 9.88
N GLN A 358 -2.97 -4.25 9.10
CA GLN A 358 -2.08 -5.40 9.02
C GLN A 358 -1.46 -5.77 10.37
N MET A 359 -1.04 -4.77 11.16
CA MET A 359 -0.47 -5.00 12.49
C MET A 359 -1.46 -5.58 13.51
N MET A 360 -2.74 -5.47 13.24
CA MET A 360 -3.83 -5.94 14.12
C MET A 360 -4.29 -7.36 13.82
N LEU A 361 -3.99 -7.87 12.63
CA LEU A 361 -4.35 -9.23 12.29
C LEU A 361 -3.55 -10.20 13.16
N ASP A 362 -4.23 -11.24 13.65
CA ASP A 362 -3.68 -12.20 14.61
C ASP A 362 -2.35 -12.85 14.15
N ALA A 363 -1.65 -13.47 15.10
CA ALA A 363 -0.34 -14.08 14.92
C ALA A 363 -0.25 -15.13 13.78
N ASP A 364 -1.38 -15.64 13.32
CA ASP A 364 -1.46 -16.61 12.22
C ASP A 364 -1.40 -15.96 10.83
N VAL A 365 -1.50 -14.64 10.75
CA VAL A 365 -1.40 -13.88 9.51
C VAL A 365 -0.03 -13.22 9.43
N SER A 366 0.84 -13.76 8.61
CA SER A 366 2.23 -13.28 8.49
C SER A 366 2.32 -11.97 7.72
N ASN A 367 1.39 -11.72 6.79
CA ASN A 367 1.44 -10.58 5.90
C ASN A 367 0.09 -10.31 5.23
N VAL A 368 -0.35 -9.06 5.14
CA VAL A 368 -1.57 -8.66 4.40
C VAL A 368 -1.26 -7.50 3.47
N LYS A 369 -1.77 -7.55 2.27
CA LYS A 369 -1.74 -6.47 1.30
C LYS A 369 -3.15 -6.14 0.84
N CYS A 370 -3.64 -4.98 1.22
CA CYS A 370 -4.83 -4.41 0.59
C CYS A 370 -4.47 -3.98 -0.84
N LEU A 371 -5.19 -4.49 -1.82
CA LEU A 371 -4.97 -4.13 -3.22
C LEU A 371 -5.54 -2.73 -3.45
N THR A 372 -4.68 -1.73 -3.57
CA THR A 372 -5.03 -0.29 -3.64
C THR A 372 -6.10 0.02 -4.68
N PHE A 373 -6.14 -0.74 -5.77
CA PHE A 373 -7.06 -0.54 -6.90
C PHE A 373 -8.17 -1.58 -6.96
N ALA A 374 -8.18 -2.57 -6.09
CA ALA A 374 -9.18 -3.62 -6.05
C ALA A 374 -9.83 -3.67 -4.65
N ASN A 375 -11.14 -3.90 -4.59
CA ASN A 375 -11.83 -4.16 -3.33
C ASN A 375 -11.55 -5.63 -2.90
N ALA A 376 -10.27 -5.95 -2.72
CA ALA A 376 -9.79 -7.26 -2.34
C ALA A 376 -8.51 -7.11 -1.53
N ASP A 377 -8.29 -8.04 -0.62
CA ASP A 377 -7.08 -8.14 0.17
C ASP A 377 -6.35 -9.45 -0.17
N VAL A 378 -5.04 -9.43 -0.10
CA VAL A 378 -4.22 -10.63 -0.22
C VAL A 378 -3.52 -10.85 1.11
N ALA A 379 -3.70 -12.01 1.70
CA ALA A 379 -3.14 -12.34 3.01
C ALA A 379 -2.29 -13.63 2.95
N GLU A 380 -1.20 -13.61 3.69
CA GLU A 380 -0.31 -14.75 3.90
C GLU A 380 -0.61 -15.36 5.28
N PHE A 381 -1.00 -16.64 5.29
CA PHE A 381 -1.33 -17.38 6.50
C PHE A 381 -0.36 -18.53 6.70
N THR A 382 0.14 -18.72 7.92
CA THR A 382 0.82 -19.95 8.29
C THR A 382 -0.22 -21.01 8.63
N VAL A 383 -0.12 -22.18 8.00
CA VAL A 383 -1.08 -23.28 8.19
C VAL A 383 -0.74 -24.03 9.49
N PRO A 384 -1.61 -23.98 10.53
CA PRO A 384 -1.37 -24.68 11.79
C PRO A 384 -1.52 -26.21 11.64
N GLU A 385 -0.98 -26.94 12.61
CA GLU A 385 -1.22 -28.38 12.72
C GLU A 385 -2.72 -28.67 12.84
N ASN A 386 -3.18 -29.71 12.13
CA ASN A 386 -4.59 -30.12 12.10
C ASN A 386 -5.58 -29.13 11.45
N ALA A 387 -5.13 -28.15 10.71
CA ALA A 387 -6.00 -27.24 9.96
C ALA A 387 -6.90 -28.01 8.97
N LYS A 388 -8.16 -27.62 8.86
CA LYS A 388 -9.11 -28.28 7.94
C LYS A 388 -8.65 -28.26 6.48
N ILE A 389 -7.90 -27.22 6.09
CA ILE A 389 -7.37 -27.02 4.74
C ILE A 389 -6.36 -28.11 4.32
N THR A 390 -5.74 -28.83 5.28
CA THR A 390 -4.77 -29.89 4.99
C THR A 390 -5.40 -31.22 4.64
N LYS A 391 -6.73 -31.37 4.80
CA LYS A 391 -7.41 -32.67 4.67
C LYS A 391 -7.77 -33.04 3.24
N ASN A 392 -7.98 -32.05 2.37
CA ASN A 392 -8.45 -32.24 1.01
C ASN A 392 -7.58 -31.46 0.02
N LYS A 393 -7.64 -31.85 -1.26
CA LYS A 393 -7.05 -31.06 -2.34
C LYS A 393 -7.75 -29.71 -2.48
N VAL A 394 -7.08 -28.71 -3.00
CA VAL A 394 -7.61 -27.33 -3.12
C VAL A 394 -8.96 -27.30 -3.84
N LYS A 395 -9.16 -28.09 -4.89
CA LYS A 395 -10.43 -28.17 -5.62
C LYS A 395 -11.61 -28.67 -4.76
N ASP A 396 -11.33 -29.42 -3.70
CA ASP A 396 -12.32 -30.06 -2.82
C ASP A 396 -12.49 -29.35 -1.47
N LEU A 397 -11.82 -28.18 -1.27
CA LEU A 397 -11.86 -27.44 0.00
C LEU A 397 -13.15 -26.69 0.25
N GLY A 398 -13.96 -26.44 -0.78
CA GLY A 398 -15.19 -25.65 -0.63
C GLY A 398 -14.95 -24.22 -0.15
N LEU A 399 -13.94 -23.54 -0.72
CA LEU A 399 -13.58 -22.17 -0.34
C LEU A 399 -14.78 -21.21 -0.44
N PRO A 400 -14.87 -20.21 0.44
CA PRO A 400 -15.91 -19.19 0.37
C PRO A 400 -15.97 -18.51 -1.00
N LYS A 401 -17.15 -18.03 -1.39
CA LYS A 401 -17.29 -17.23 -2.60
C LYS A 401 -16.42 -15.98 -2.50
N GLY A 402 -15.71 -15.64 -3.57
CA GLY A 402 -14.82 -14.49 -3.61
C GLY A 402 -13.45 -14.74 -2.96
N THR A 403 -13.07 -15.99 -2.75
CA THR A 403 -11.75 -16.38 -2.22
C THR A 403 -11.04 -17.29 -3.22
N THR A 404 -9.74 -17.07 -3.39
CA THR A 404 -8.86 -17.97 -4.17
C THR A 404 -7.52 -18.13 -3.43
N ILE A 405 -6.84 -19.26 -3.68
CA ILE A 405 -5.49 -19.50 -3.17
C ILE A 405 -4.52 -19.22 -4.31
N GLY A 406 -3.78 -18.12 -4.20
CA GLY A 406 -2.86 -17.66 -5.23
C GLY A 406 -1.55 -18.44 -5.28
N GLY A 407 -1.18 -19.10 -4.18
CA GLY A 407 0.05 -19.88 -4.08
C GLY A 407 0.34 -20.25 -2.64
N LEU A 408 1.39 -21.02 -2.44
CA LEU A 408 1.91 -21.33 -1.11
C LEU A 408 3.46 -21.33 -1.12
N ILE A 409 4.02 -21.19 0.05
CA ILE A 409 5.45 -21.30 0.27
C ILE A 409 5.68 -22.49 1.20
N ARG A 410 6.49 -23.46 0.77
CA ARG A 410 6.86 -24.67 1.51
C ARG A 410 8.37 -24.78 1.56
N ASN A 411 8.95 -24.89 2.75
CA ASN A 411 10.40 -24.96 2.95
C ASN A 411 11.16 -23.79 2.29
N GLY A 412 10.55 -22.60 2.24
CA GLY A 412 11.15 -21.39 1.61
C GLY A 412 10.97 -21.32 0.09
N GLU A 413 10.38 -22.30 -0.57
CA GLU A 413 10.13 -22.32 -2.01
C GLU A 413 8.68 -21.95 -2.33
N GLY A 414 8.48 -21.03 -3.28
CA GLY A 414 7.18 -20.65 -3.79
C GLY A 414 6.59 -21.68 -4.73
N ILE A 415 5.38 -22.14 -4.43
CA ILE A 415 4.64 -23.15 -5.20
C ILE A 415 3.33 -22.51 -5.69
N LEU A 416 3.11 -22.57 -6.99
CA LEU A 416 1.82 -22.16 -7.57
C LEU A 416 0.80 -23.26 -7.34
N VAL A 417 -0.36 -22.85 -6.82
CA VAL A 417 -1.40 -23.80 -6.42
C VAL A 417 -2.26 -24.17 -7.63
N THR A 418 -2.51 -25.47 -7.79
CA THR A 418 -3.50 -26.02 -8.70
C THR A 418 -4.64 -26.68 -7.92
N GLY A 419 -5.73 -27.05 -8.59
CA GLY A 419 -6.81 -27.78 -7.94
C GLY A 419 -6.38 -29.10 -7.30
N ASP A 420 -5.31 -29.72 -7.77
CA ASP A 420 -4.76 -30.99 -7.26
C ASP A 420 -3.72 -30.81 -6.14
N THR A 421 -3.36 -29.59 -5.81
CA THR A 421 -2.41 -29.28 -4.73
C THR A 421 -2.99 -29.69 -3.37
N LEU A 422 -2.18 -30.35 -2.55
CA LEU A 422 -2.47 -30.63 -1.14
C LEU A 422 -1.65 -29.70 -0.26
N ILE A 423 -2.33 -28.89 0.54
CA ILE A 423 -1.72 -27.99 1.52
C ILE A 423 -1.31 -28.78 2.75
N GLN A 424 -0.18 -28.45 3.36
CA GLN A 424 0.39 -29.11 4.52
C GLN A 424 0.52 -28.16 5.71
N ALA A 425 0.57 -28.71 6.92
CA ALA A 425 0.90 -27.92 8.09
C ALA A 425 2.30 -27.29 7.94
N GLY A 426 2.45 -26.04 8.36
CA GLY A 426 3.67 -25.28 8.19
C GLY A 426 3.82 -24.57 6.84
N ASP A 427 2.94 -24.82 5.85
CA ASP A 427 2.92 -24.03 4.62
C ASP A 427 2.51 -22.57 4.94
N HIS A 428 3.09 -21.63 4.19
CA HIS A 428 2.59 -20.26 4.15
C HIS A 428 1.70 -20.13 2.91
N VAL A 429 0.40 -19.98 3.13
CA VAL A 429 -0.60 -19.94 2.05
C VAL A 429 -0.98 -18.50 1.76
N VAL A 430 -0.96 -18.10 0.50
CA VAL A 430 -1.37 -16.77 0.01
C VAL A 430 -2.79 -16.87 -0.54
N VAL A 431 -3.71 -16.16 0.11
CA VAL A 431 -5.15 -16.18 -0.17
C VAL A 431 -5.63 -14.82 -0.61
#